data_bacb1e0bfd8d1c2e2a8ca2edb93cc60f
#
_entry.id   bacb1e0bfd8d1c2e2a8ca2edb93cc60f
#
_cell.length_a   1.000
_cell.length_b   1.000
_cell.length_c   1.000
_cell.angle_alpha   90.00
_cell.angle_beta   90.00
_cell.angle_gamma   90.00
#
_symmetry.space_group_name_H-M   'P 1'
#
loop_
_entity.id
_entity.type
_entity.pdbx_description
1 polymer ?
#
loop_
_entity_poly.entity_id
_entity_poly.type
_entity_poly.pdbx_seq_one_letter_code
_entity_poly.pdbx_strand_id
1 'polypeptide(L)'
;LNSDTSVNRKFHLINRDTNEQYVVLIDNGAIKVYDLAGNNKSVVTPDGTTYLNSTNPQADFQLITVADYTFVINKTKVVAKSGSTATSRPDEAIYYVKNGQYKTTYKIVIDGSEVANYETQDNSNASNASSITTDNIATELYNDLNSNLSGYTIVRDGSIIYVSKNSGTFTSSVSDGLGGDGLIQLKDKTGSFSDLPYKGYTGFEIEVTGDKGTEYDNYFVKWDGSAWVETVKDGLDNSFDTATMPHLLIRTADANFRFCKADGTTYTIGSTDYDEPSWKSRTCGDTVTNPDPSF
;
A
#
# COMPACT_ATOMS: atom_id res chain seq x y z
N LEU A 1 39.31 -3.65 -25.02
CA LEU A 1 38.12 -3.78 -25.87
C LEU A 1 38.41 -4.93 -26.86
N ASN A 2 37.57 -5.96 -26.83
CA ASN A 2 37.71 -7.09 -27.74
C ASN A 2 37.52 -6.62 -29.19
N SER A 3 38.43 -7.00 -30.08
CA SER A 3 38.40 -6.64 -31.50
C SER A 3 37.35 -7.42 -32.32
N ASP A 4 36.52 -8.25 -31.67
CA ASP A 4 35.46 -9.00 -32.31
C ASP A 4 34.30 -8.08 -32.69
N THR A 5 34.24 -7.68 -33.94
CA THR A 5 33.19 -6.83 -34.53
C THR A 5 31.91 -7.60 -34.87
N SER A 6 31.91 -8.93 -34.73
CA SER A 6 30.75 -9.77 -35.03
C SER A 6 29.72 -9.82 -33.90
N VAL A 7 30.06 -9.34 -32.69
CA VAL A 7 29.19 -9.41 -31.52
C VAL A 7 28.36 -8.14 -31.42
N ASN A 8 27.06 -8.32 -31.45
CA ASN A 8 26.08 -7.25 -31.23
C ASN A 8 26.08 -6.84 -29.76
N ARG A 9 26.45 -5.58 -29.47
CA ARG A 9 26.60 -5.06 -28.12
C ARG A 9 25.89 -3.74 -27.96
N LYS A 10 25.37 -3.49 -26.74
CA LYS A 10 24.83 -2.18 -26.36
C LYS A 10 25.88 -1.41 -25.60
N PHE A 11 26.14 -0.18 -26.04
CA PHE A 11 26.98 0.78 -25.36
C PHE A 11 26.14 1.91 -24.80
N HIS A 12 26.55 2.44 -23.64
CA HIS A 12 25.95 3.61 -23.02
C HIS A 12 27.04 4.43 -22.33
N LEU A 13 27.02 5.74 -22.49
CA LEU A 13 27.94 6.64 -21.85
C LEU A 13 27.28 7.23 -20.58
N ILE A 14 27.86 6.96 -19.42
CA ILE A 14 27.57 7.70 -18.19
C ILE A 14 28.50 8.90 -18.21
N ASN A 15 27.92 10.10 -18.26
CA ASN A 15 28.66 11.37 -18.28
C ASN A 15 28.11 12.27 -17.18
N ARG A 16 28.62 12.10 -15.96
CA ARG A 16 28.17 12.87 -14.79
C ARG A 16 28.89 14.22 -14.72
N ASP A 17 30.20 14.17 -14.78
CA ASP A 17 31.09 15.34 -14.80
C ASP A 17 32.41 14.99 -15.51
N THR A 18 33.38 15.92 -15.48
CA THR A 18 34.67 15.74 -16.17
C THR A 18 35.54 14.63 -15.57
N ASN A 19 35.31 14.23 -14.34
CA ASN A 19 36.07 13.20 -13.64
C ASN A 19 35.33 11.86 -13.57
N GLU A 20 34.02 11.87 -13.81
CA GLU A 20 33.15 10.73 -13.65
C GLU A 20 32.44 10.38 -14.96
N GLN A 21 33.23 9.80 -15.87
CA GLN A 21 32.77 9.35 -17.18
C GLN A 21 33.06 7.86 -17.34
N TYR A 22 32.04 7.10 -17.70
CA TYR A 22 32.14 5.66 -17.85
C TYR A 22 31.42 5.16 -19.08
N VAL A 23 31.92 4.09 -19.67
CA VAL A 23 31.27 3.38 -20.77
C VAL A 23 30.70 2.09 -20.22
N VAL A 24 29.40 1.95 -20.27
CA VAL A 24 28.68 0.70 -19.96
C VAL A 24 28.60 -0.12 -21.24
N LEU A 25 28.93 -1.39 -21.13
CA LEU A 25 28.82 -2.37 -22.20
C LEU A 25 27.89 -3.49 -21.74
N ILE A 26 26.81 -3.73 -22.49
CA ILE A 26 25.95 -4.90 -22.32
C ILE A 26 26.20 -5.84 -23.50
N ASP A 27 26.56 -7.06 -23.18
CA ASP A 27 26.64 -8.19 -24.04
C ASP A 27 25.58 -9.24 -23.62
N ASN A 28 25.41 -10.32 -24.36
CA ASN A 28 24.46 -11.37 -24.04
C ASN A 28 24.71 -11.93 -22.62
N GLY A 29 23.84 -11.57 -21.66
CA GLY A 29 23.91 -12.00 -20.26
C GLY A 29 25.05 -11.37 -19.43
N ALA A 30 25.73 -10.33 -19.92
CA ALA A 30 26.83 -9.69 -19.21
C ALA A 30 26.75 -8.17 -19.25
N ILE A 31 27.21 -7.51 -18.17
CA ILE A 31 27.38 -6.07 -18.09
C ILE A 31 28.80 -5.75 -17.61
N LYS A 32 29.45 -4.82 -18.28
CA LYS A 32 30.80 -4.34 -17.94
C LYS A 32 30.81 -2.81 -17.96
N VAL A 33 31.63 -2.24 -17.09
CA VAL A 33 31.81 -0.79 -17.04
C VAL A 33 33.30 -0.46 -17.14
N TYR A 34 33.63 0.52 -17.94
CA TYR A 34 35.00 0.99 -18.14
C TYR A 34 35.07 2.49 -17.91
N ASP A 35 36.18 2.99 -17.36
CA ASP A 35 36.50 4.41 -17.43
C ASP A 35 36.97 4.79 -18.85
N LEU A 36 37.13 6.09 -19.12
CA LEU A 36 37.59 6.54 -20.43
C LEU A 36 39.04 6.17 -20.77
N ALA A 37 39.83 5.77 -19.78
CA ALA A 37 41.17 5.22 -20.00
C ALA A 37 41.15 3.71 -20.38
N GLY A 38 39.95 3.09 -20.38
CA GLY A 38 39.74 1.69 -20.71
C GLY A 38 39.93 0.73 -19.53
N ASN A 39 40.08 1.25 -18.31
CA ASN A 39 40.17 0.40 -17.12
C ASN A 39 38.80 -0.15 -16.74
N ASN A 40 38.73 -1.43 -16.44
CA ASN A 40 37.50 -2.08 -16.01
C ASN A 40 37.15 -1.68 -14.58
N LYS A 41 35.90 -1.33 -14.35
CA LYS A 41 35.32 -1.08 -13.03
C LYS A 41 34.57 -2.32 -12.54
N SER A 42 34.65 -2.60 -11.25
CA SER A 42 33.93 -3.72 -10.68
C SER A 42 32.42 -3.52 -10.78
N VAL A 43 31.70 -4.56 -11.21
CA VAL A 43 30.24 -4.61 -11.23
C VAL A 43 29.79 -5.80 -10.40
N VAL A 44 29.12 -5.55 -9.28
CA VAL A 44 28.50 -6.58 -8.45
C VAL A 44 27.08 -6.83 -8.95
N THR A 45 26.71 -8.10 -9.12
CA THR A 45 25.40 -8.51 -9.67
C THR A 45 24.65 -9.42 -8.69
N PRO A 46 24.14 -8.88 -7.55
CA PRO A 46 23.52 -9.69 -6.49
C PRO A 46 22.33 -10.50 -6.97
N ASP A 47 21.57 -9.98 -7.94
CA ASP A 47 20.38 -10.63 -8.50
C ASP A 47 20.68 -11.40 -9.80
N GLY A 48 21.96 -11.59 -10.09
CA GLY A 48 22.41 -12.23 -11.34
C GLY A 48 22.26 -11.31 -12.56
N THR A 49 22.43 -11.91 -13.74
CA THR A 49 22.43 -11.18 -15.01
C THR A 49 21.41 -11.71 -16.03
N THR A 50 20.47 -12.56 -15.59
CA THR A 50 19.48 -13.19 -16.49
C THR A 50 18.63 -12.17 -17.25
N TYR A 51 18.38 -10.99 -16.64
CA TYR A 51 17.68 -9.89 -17.29
C TYR A 51 18.42 -9.36 -18.54
N LEU A 52 19.73 -9.56 -18.61
CA LEU A 52 20.61 -9.10 -19.71
C LEU A 52 20.70 -10.10 -20.87
N ASN A 53 20.04 -11.26 -20.79
CA ASN A 53 20.04 -12.23 -21.87
C ASN A 53 19.34 -11.65 -23.11
N SER A 54 20.08 -11.56 -24.21
CA SER A 54 19.59 -11.10 -25.50
C SER A 54 20.57 -11.49 -26.61
N THR A 55 20.06 -11.94 -27.73
CA THR A 55 20.86 -12.19 -28.94
C THR A 55 21.12 -10.93 -29.75
N ASN A 56 20.41 -9.82 -29.42
CA ASN A 56 20.57 -8.53 -30.10
C ASN A 56 20.60 -7.37 -29.10
N PRO A 57 21.60 -7.29 -28.20
CA PRO A 57 21.67 -6.28 -27.14
C PRO A 57 21.55 -4.84 -27.63
N GLN A 58 22.09 -4.53 -28.81
CA GLN A 58 22.04 -3.19 -29.40
C GLN A 58 20.60 -2.72 -29.64
N ALA A 59 19.75 -3.60 -30.14
CA ALA A 59 18.34 -3.28 -30.40
C ALA A 59 17.46 -3.42 -29.16
N ASP A 60 17.76 -4.41 -28.31
CA ASP A 60 16.86 -4.82 -27.23
C ASP A 60 17.01 -3.98 -25.96
N PHE A 61 18.17 -3.39 -25.71
CA PHE A 61 18.39 -2.57 -24.52
C PHE A 61 18.31 -1.09 -24.78
N GLN A 62 17.73 -0.38 -23.81
CA GLN A 62 17.80 1.07 -23.68
C GLN A 62 18.33 1.41 -22.29
N LEU A 63 19.22 2.39 -22.19
CA LEU A 63 19.77 2.86 -20.94
C LEU A 63 19.53 4.35 -20.80
N ILE A 64 19.20 4.78 -19.58
CA ILE A 64 19.04 6.19 -19.21
C ILE A 64 19.73 6.38 -17.87
N THR A 65 20.62 7.37 -17.78
CA THR A 65 21.31 7.73 -16.54
C THR A 65 20.70 8.98 -15.94
N VAL A 66 20.36 8.88 -14.66
CA VAL A 66 19.89 10.00 -13.83
C VAL A 66 20.70 9.96 -12.54
N ALA A 67 21.52 10.98 -12.30
CA ALA A 67 22.47 11.03 -11.18
C ALA A 67 23.35 9.75 -11.13
N ASP A 68 23.37 9.03 -10.01
CA ASP A 68 24.15 7.78 -9.85
C ASP A 68 23.44 6.52 -10.34
N TYR A 69 22.24 6.66 -10.87
CA TYR A 69 21.41 5.54 -11.33
C TYR A 69 21.37 5.49 -12.85
N THR A 70 21.67 4.33 -13.40
CA THR A 70 21.43 4.04 -14.82
C THR A 70 20.35 2.97 -14.90
N PHE A 71 19.18 3.36 -15.41
CA PHE A 71 18.10 2.44 -15.69
C PHE A 71 18.46 1.60 -16.92
N VAL A 72 18.40 0.29 -16.77
CA VAL A 72 18.65 -0.68 -17.83
C VAL A 72 17.32 -1.31 -18.21
N ILE A 73 16.82 -0.96 -19.39
CA ILE A 73 15.51 -1.38 -19.89
C ILE A 73 15.73 -2.44 -20.97
N ASN A 74 15.25 -3.65 -20.74
CA ASN A 74 15.17 -4.70 -21.74
C ASN A 74 13.80 -4.62 -22.44
N LYS A 75 13.77 -4.13 -23.67
CA LYS A 75 12.53 -3.94 -24.46
C LYS A 75 11.83 -5.24 -24.86
N THR A 76 12.49 -6.38 -24.70
CA THR A 76 11.87 -7.70 -24.94
C THR A 76 11.11 -8.21 -23.71
N LYS A 77 11.22 -7.53 -22.56
CA LYS A 77 10.50 -7.85 -21.34
C LYS A 77 9.30 -6.92 -21.19
N VAL A 78 8.12 -7.49 -21.13
CA VAL A 78 6.89 -6.75 -20.80
C VAL A 78 6.77 -6.74 -19.28
N VAL A 79 6.68 -5.55 -18.69
CA VAL A 79 6.44 -5.40 -17.23
C VAL A 79 5.13 -6.08 -16.88
N ALA A 80 5.17 -6.97 -15.91
CA ALA A 80 4.03 -7.75 -15.45
C ALA A 80 3.80 -7.55 -13.96
N LYS A 81 2.58 -7.83 -13.53
CA LYS A 81 2.28 -7.95 -12.09
C LYS A 81 2.87 -9.24 -11.55
N SER A 82 3.22 -9.25 -10.26
CA SER A 82 3.86 -10.41 -9.60
C SER A 82 2.95 -11.63 -9.50
N GLY A 83 1.63 -11.46 -9.64
CA GLY A 83 0.63 -12.47 -9.34
C GLY A 83 0.43 -12.71 -7.84
N SER A 84 1.17 -11.99 -6.98
CA SER A 84 0.94 -12.00 -5.53
C SER A 84 -0.16 -11.01 -5.19
N THR A 85 -1.27 -11.52 -4.70
CA THR A 85 -2.38 -10.68 -4.22
C THR A 85 -2.35 -10.64 -2.70
N ALA A 86 -2.69 -9.49 -2.14
CA ALA A 86 -2.99 -9.40 -0.71
C ALA A 86 -4.16 -10.35 -0.37
N THR A 87 -4.20 -10.83 0.85
CA THR A 87 -5.30 -11.68 1.32
C THR A 87 -6.61 -10.89 1.22
N SER A 88 -7.60 -11.47 0.55
CA SER A 88 -8.92 -10.84 0.46
C SER A 88 -9.52 -10.68 1.85
N ARG A 89 -10.01 -9.50 2.15
CA ARG A 89 -10.75 -9.21 3.38
C ARG A 89 -12.13 -9.91 3.35
N PRO A 90 -12.67 -10.32 4.52
CA PRO A 90 -14.06 -10.73 4.61
C PRO A 90 -14.99 -9.56 4.29
N ASP A 91 -16.24 -9.82 3.96
CA ASP A 91 -17.25 -8.77 3.92
C ASP A 91 -17.55 -8.31 5.35
N GLU A 92 -17.39 -7.03 5.63
CA GLU A 92 -17.31 -6.49 6.97
C GLU A 92 -18.00 -5.12 7.12
N ALA A 93 -18.39 -4.79 8.34
CA ALA A 93 -18.95 -3.50 8.70
C ALA A 93 -18.53 -3.09 10.12
N ILE A 94 -18.47 -1.78 10.34
CA ILE A 94 -18.44 -1.21 11.70
C ILE A 94 -19.75 -0.44 11.93
N TYR A 95 -20.37 -0.68 13.07
CA TYR A 95 -21.46 0.12 13.61
C TYR A 95 -20.90 0.96 14.75
N TYR A 96 -21.07 2.26 14.65
CA TYR A 96 -20.57 3.23 15.61
C TYR A 96 -21.70 4.00 16.25
N VAL A 97 -21.91 3.84 17.55
CA VAL A 97 -22.85 4.65 18.31
C VAL A 97 -22.17 5.96 18.68
N LYS A 98 -22.51 7.01 17.96
CA LYS A 98 -21.92 8.35 18.10
C LYS A 98 -22.61 9.17 19.17
N ASN A 99 -23.92 9.01 19.30
CA ASN A 99 -24.75 9.80 20.20
C ASN A 99 -25.93 8.98 20.75
N GLY A 100 -26.29 9.21 22.01
CA GLY A 100 -27.44 8.58 22.63
C GLY A 100 -28.45 9.62 23.09
N GLN A 101 -29.72 9.35 22.84
CA GLN A 101 -30.84 10.18 23.33
C GLN A 101 -31.90 9.33 24.01
N TYR A 102 -32.71 9.96 24.87
CA TYR A 102 -33.85 9.33 25.52
C TYR A 102 -34.97 9.01 24.51
N LYS A 103 -35.72 7.95 24.76
CA LYS A 103 -36.86 7.53 23.94
C LYS A 103 -36.51 7.37 22.45
N THR A 104 -35.33 6.85 22.16
CA THR A 104 -34.82 6.71 20.84
C THR A 104 -34.52 5.24 20.54
N THR A 105 -34.92 4.78 19.37
CA THR A 105 -34.73 3.39 18.97
C THR A 105 -33.59 3.29 17.95
N TYR A 106 -32.59 2.47 18.30
CA TYR A 106 -31.42 2.16 17.48
C TYR A 106 -31.61 0.77 16.86
N LYS A 107 -31.45 0.65 15.55
CA LYS A 107 -31.68 -0.61 14.82
C LYS A 107 -30.56 -0.94 13.86
N ILE A 108 -30.27 -2.22 13.74
CA ILE A 108 -29.38 -2.76 12.72
C ILE A 108 -30.14 -3.82 11.92
N VAL A 109 -30.13 -3.70 10.61
CA VAL A 109 -30.74 -4.63 9.65
C VAL A 109 -29.64 -5.27 8.84
N ILE A 110 -29.62 -6.60 8.76
CA ILE A 110 -28.66 -7.37 7.93
C ILE A 110 -29.49 -8.31 7.03
N ASP A 111 -29.14 -8.31 5.74
CA ASP A 111 -29.82 -9.12 4.70
C ASP A 111 -31.36 -8.96 4.74
N GLY A 112 -31.81 -7.73 5.00
CA GLY A 112 -33.23 -7.35 5.07
C GLY A 112 -33.95 -7.73 6.36
N SER A 113 -33.28 -8.35 7.33
CA SER A 113 -33.84 -8.71 8.63
C SER A 113 -33.33 -7.77 9.73
N GLU A 114 -34.22 -7.29 10.61
CA GLU A 114 -33.86 -6.58 11.82
C GLU A 114 -33.19 -7.58 12.77
N VAL A 115 -31.89 -7.39 13.02
CA VAL A 115 -31.06 -8.31 13.82
C VAL A 115 -30.67 -7.73 15.16
N ALA A 116 -30.77 -6.40 15.32
CA ALA A 116 -30.58 -5.74 16.60
C ALA A 116 -31.51 -4.52 16.72
N ASN A 117 -32.07 -4.35 17.93
CA ASN A 117 -33.04 -3.28 18.20
C ASN A 117 -32.98 -2.92 19.69
N TYR A 118 -32.61 -1.69 19.99
CA TYR A 118 -32.60 -1.18 21.34
C TYR A 118 -33.30 0.17 21.44
N GLU A 119 -34.33 0.28 22.31
CA GLU A 119 -34.98 1.54 22.65
C GLU A 119 -34.45 2.02 24.01
N THR A 120 -33.90 3.22 24.05
CA THR A 120 -33.46 3.87 25.27
C THR A 120 -34.66 4.28 26.12
N GLN A 121 -34.46 4.30 27.42
CA GLN A 121 -35.51 4.72 28.36
C GLN A 121 -35.81 6.22 28.24
N ASP A 122 -36.91 6.65 28.82
CA ASP A 122 -37.25 8.06 28.92
C ASP A 122 -36.46 8.79 30.04
N ASN A 123 -36.59 10.10 30.13
CA ASN A 123 -35.91 10.92 31.14
C ASN A 123 -36.71 11.08 32.43
N SER A 124 -37.69 10.23 32.68
CA SER A 124 -38.55 10.33 33.89
C SER A 124 -37.83 10.00 35.20
N ASN A 125 -36.73 9.27 35.13
CA ASN A 125 -35.91 8.87 36.25
C ASN A 125 -34.42 9.09 36.00
N ALA A 126 -33.69 9.62 36.97
CA ALA A 126 -32.25 9.85 36.87
C ALA A 126 -31.45 8.55 36.61
N SER A 127 -31.94 7.38 37.07
CA SER A 127 -31.31 6.08 36.77
C SER A 127 -31.36 5.72 35.30
N ASN A 128 -32.26 6.30 34.50
CA ASN A 128 -32.39 6.04 33.08
C ASN A 128 -31.25 6.67 32.25
N ALA A 129 -30.46 7.57 32.86
CA ALA A 129 -29.31 8.18 32.18
C ALA A 129 -28.27 7.18 31.68
N SER A 130 -28.16 6.02 32.31
CA SER A 130 -27.26 4.96 31.83
C SER A 130 -27.70 4.38 30.50
N SER A 131 -29.02 4.36 30.22
CA SER A 131 -29.56 3.78 28.97
C SER A 131 -29.11 4.52 27.70
N ILE A 132 -28.83 5.82 27.84
CA ILE A 132 -28.42 6.66 26.69
C ILE A 132 -26.91 6.77 26.49
N THR A 133 -26.11 6.11 27.31
CA THR A 133 -24.67 6.12 27.07
C THR A 133 -24.34 5.32 25.79
N THR A 134 -23.43 5.83 25.00
CA THR A 134 -23.07 5.18 23.72
C THR A 134 -22.53 3.77 23.93
N ASP A 135 -21.84 3.53 25.05
CA ASP A 135 -21.35 2.21 25.43
C ASP A 135 -22.49 1.23 25.77
N ASN A 136 -23.53 1.70 26.50
CA ASN A 136 -24.67 0.85 26.80
C ASN A 136 -25.48 0.52 25.55
N ILE A 137 -25.77 1.52 24.70
CA ILE A 137 -26.48 1.29 23.44
C ILE A 137 -25.71 0.26 22.57
N ALA A 138 -24.39 0.43 22.46
CA ALA A 138 -23.55 -0.51 21.73
C ALA A 138 -23.54 -1.91 22.37
N THR A 139 -23.60 -1.99 23.70
CA THR A 139 -23.69 -3.26 24.42
C THR A 139 -24.99 -4.02 24.10
N GLU A 140 -26.12 -3.34 24.14
CA GLU A 140 -27.41 -3.96 23.84
C GLU A 140 -27.51 -4.40 22.39
N LEU A 141 -27.08 -3.53 21.44
CA LEU A 141 -27.04 -3.91 20.02
C LEU A 141 -26.08 -5.08 19.77
N TYR A 142 -24.93 -5.13 20.44
CA TYR A 142 -23.99 -6.25 20.35
C TYR A 142 -24.61 -7.55 20.86
N ASN A 143 -25.33 -7.52 21.99
CA ASN A 143 -26.00 -8.70 22.56
C ASN A 143 -27.03 -9.25 21.58
N ASP A 144 -27.84 -8.40 20.98
CA ASP A 144 -28.80 -8.78 19.97
C ASP A 144 -28.13 -9.39 18.71
N LEU A 145 -27.12 -8.70 18.18
CA LEU A 145 -26.36 -9.22 17.03
C LEU A 145 -25.77 -10.61 17.30
N ASN A 146 -25.16 -10.77 18.48
CA ASN A 146 -24.52 -12.04 18.86
C ASN A 146 -25.55 -13.17 19.09
N SER A 147 -26.78 -12.82 19.46
CA SER A 147 -27.88 -13.78 19.66
C SER A 147 -28.57 -14.16 18.36
N ASN A 148 -28.69 -13.23 17.41
CA ASN A 148 -29.50 -13.37 16.21
C ASN A 148 -28.71 -13.74 14.96
N LEU A 149 -27.38 -13.60 14.97
CA LEU A 149 -26.52 -13.91 13.82
C LEU A 149 -25.69 -15.16 14.05
N SER A 150 -25.67 -16.03 13.04
CA SER A 150 -24.77 -17.17 12.97
C SER A 150 -23.90 -17.10 11.73
N GLY A 151 -22.65 -17.53 11.82
CA GLY A 151 -21.69 -17.44 10.70
C GLY A 151 -21.07 -16.05 10.54
N TYR A 152 -21.07 -15.26 11.61
CA TYR A 152 -20.42 -13.95 11.68
C TYR A 152 -19.42 -13.92 12.82
N THR A 153 -18.39 -13.09 12.67
CA THR A 153 -17.52 -12.68 13.76
C THR A 153 -17.99 -11.31 14.22
N ILE A 154 -18.32 -11.18 15.51
CA ILE A 154 -18.86 -9.95 16.09
C ILE A 154 -17.99 -9.56 17.29
N VAL A 155 -17.46 -8.36 17.28
CA VAL A 155 -16.58 -7.84 18.35
C VAL A 155 -17.02 -6.44 18.73
N ARG A 156 -17.16 -6.18 20.02
CA ARG A 156 -17.46 -4.83 20.54
C ARG A 156 -16.24 -4.24 21.28
N ASP A 157 -16.00 -2.97 21.06
CA ASP A 157 -15.03 -2.19 21.81
C ASP A 157 -15.55 -0.77 22.06
N GLY A 158 -16.02 -0.52 23.28
CA GLY A 158 -16.72 0.71 23.67
C GLY A 158 -17.99 0.89 22.84
N SER A 159 -18.12 2.03 22.17
CA SER A 159 -19.27 2.39 21.33
C SER A 159 -19.17 1.86 19.88
N ILE A 160 -18.19 1.01 19.58
CA ILE A 160 -17.96 0.44 18.25
C ILE A 160 -18.25 -1.05 18.26
N ILE A 161 -18.99 -1.52 17.24
CA ILE A 161 -19.26 -2.92 17.00
C ILE A 161 -18.73 -3.27 15.62
N TYR A 162 -17.77 -4.17 15.55
CA TYR A 162 -17.28 -4.77 14.31
C TYR A 162 -18.07 -6.03 14.01
N VAL A 163 -18.44 -6.21 12.75
CA VAL A 163 -19.12 -7.41 12.23
C VAL A 163 -18.47 -7.82 10.92
N SER A 164 -18.13 -9.10 10.80
CA SER A 164 -17.70 -9.68 9.51
C SER A 164 -18.38 -11.01 9.26
N LYS A 165 -18.71 -11.28 7.99
CA LYS A 165 -19.30 -12.56 7.58
C LYS A 165 -18.19 -13.56 7.31
N ASN A 166 -18.29 -14.75 7.89
CA ASN A 166 -17.26 -15.78 7.76
C ASN A 166 -17.12 -16.31 6.32
N SER A 167 -18.17 -16.17 5.50
CA SER A 167 -18.15 -16.49 4.07
C SER A 167 -19.27 -15.76 3.31
N GLY A 168 -18.97 -15.34 2.07
CA GLY A 168 -19.90 -14.59 1.23
C GLY A 168 -20.04 -13.13 1.65
N THR A 169 -21.07 -12.48 1.16
CA THR A 169 -21.35 -11.04 1.38
C THR A 169 -22.65 -10.86 2.17
N PHE A 170 -22.86 -9.66 2.72
CA PHE A 170 -24.12 -9.28 3.36
C PHE A 170 -24.47 -7.83 3.05
N THR A 171 -25.75 -7.53 3.04
CA THR A 171 -26.24 -6.14 3.01
C THR A 171 -26.53 -5.68 4.42
N SER A 172 -26.38 -4.39 4.66
CA SER A 172 -26.64 -3.82 5.99
C SER A 172 -27.16 -2.39 5.90
N SER A 173 -28.02 -2.04 6.86
CA SER A 173 -28.47 -0.68 7.09
C SER A 173 -28.72 -0.44 8.58
N VAL A 174 -28.70 0.82 8.97
CA VAL A 174 -28.97 1.25 10.35
C VAL A 174 -30.05 2.33 10.38
N SER A 175 -30.73 2.46 11.51
CA SER A 175 -31.61 3.60 11.80
C SER A 175 -31.58 3.93 13.28
N ASP A 176 -31.72 5.21 13.60
CA ASP A 176 -31.62 5.72 14.99
C ASP A 176 -32.73 6.71 15.35
N GLY A 177 -33.64 7.01 14.41
CA GLY A 177 -34.65 8.05 14.64
C GLY A 177 -34.10 9.47 14.79
N LEU A 178 -32.78 9.66 14.60
CA LEU A 178 -32.07 10.94 14.73
C LEU A 178 -31.51 11.45 13.38
N GLY A 179 -31.96 10.88 12.26
CA GLY A 179 -31.48 11.25 10.92
C GLY A 179 -30.08 10.74 10.58
N GLY A 180 -29.56 9.75 11.32
CA GLY A 180 -28.24 9.17 11.13
C GLY A 180 -27.14 9.81 11.99
N ASP A 181 -27.52 10.61 12.99
CA ASP A 181 -26.54 11.26 13.89
C ASP A 181 -26.20 10.43 15.13
N GLY A 182 -26.97 9.39 15.43
CA GLY A 182 -26.80 8.55 16.62
C GLY A 182 -26.08 7.23 16.35
N LEU A 183 -26.44 6.55 15.27
CA LEU A 183 -25.86 5.27 14.87
C LEU A 183 -25.39 5.34 13.42
N ILE A 184 -24.11 5.19 13.23
CA ILE A 184 -23.46 5.25 11.91
C ILE A 184 -23.01 3.84 11.50
N GLN A 185 -23.20 3.51 10.23
CA GLN A 185 -22.66 2.32 9.59
C GLN A 185 -21.51 2.71 8.69
N LEU A 186 -20.41 2.01 8.85
CA LEU A 186 -19.28 2.00 7.91
C LEU A 186 -19.23 0.64 7.23
N LYS A 187 -19.53 0.62 5.94
CA LYS A 187 -19.47 -0.58 5.10
C LYS A 187 -19.15 -0.14 3.68
N ASP A 188 -18.21 -0.83 3.07
CA ASP A 188 -17.71 -0.59 1.70
C ASP A 188 -17.06 0.78 1.51
N LYS A 189 -17.75 1.88 1.79
CA LYS A 189 -17.24 3.25 1.59
C LYS A 189 -17.83 4.26 2.57
N THR A 190 -17.08 5.34 2.75
CA THR A 190 -17.48 6.54 3.48
C THR A 190 -17.21 7.79 2.65
N GLY A 191 -17.91 8.89 2.93
CA GLY A 191 -17.77 10.12 2.14
C GLY A 191 -16.48 10.89 2.42
N SER A 192 -15.99 10.82 3.64
CA SER A 192 -14.83 11.61 4.09
C SER A 192 -14.06 10.89 5.19
N PHE A 193 -12.78 11.20 5.30
CA PHE A 193 -11.95 10.73 6.42
C PHE A 193 -12.48 11.19 7.79
N SER A 194 -13.10 12.37 7.86
CA SER A 194 -13.69 12.90 9.08
C SER A 194 -14.94 12.14 9.56
N ASP A 195 -15.55 11.31 8.71
CA ASP A 195 -16.69 10.46 9.07
C ASP A 195 -16.28 9.20 9.82
N LEU A 196 -14.98 8.90 9.84
CA LEU A 196 -14.45 7.74 10.52
C LEU A 196 -14.50 7.94 12.06
N PRO A 197 -14.81 6.89 12.82
CA PRO A 197 -14.77 6.95 14.26
C PRO A 197 -13.33 7.11 14.76
N TYR A 198 -13.18 7.57 16.00
CA TYR A 198 -11.87 7.78 16.64
C TYR A 198 -11.02 6.53 16.76
N LYS A 199 -11.61 5.35 16.62
CA LYS A 199 -10.93 4.06 16.51
C LYS A 199 -11.71 3.09 15.62
N GLY A 200 -11.07 2.02 15.19
CA GLY A 200 -11.67 0.95 14.42
C GLY A 200 -11.31 -0.45 14.94
N TYR A 201 -11.67 -1.46 14.21
CA TYR A 201 -11.21 -2.83 14.43
C TYR A 201 -9.92 -3.07 13.63
N THR A 202 -8.90 -3.67 14.26
CA THR A 202 -7.60 -3.88 13.63
C THR A 202 -7.72 -4.65 12.31
N GLY A 203 -7.26 -4.01 11.26
CA GLY A 203 -7.33 -4.54 9.90
C GLY A 203 -8.60 -4.15 9.13
N PHE A 204 -9.65 -3.60 9.74
CA PHE A 204 -10.82 -3.10 9.02
C PHE A 204 -10.41 -2.06 7.98
N GLU A 205 -10.88 -2.26 6.75
CA GLU A 205 -10.55 -1.42 5.61
C GLU A 205 -11.81 -0.83 4.98
N ILE A 206 -11.74 0.43 4.57
CA ILE A 206 -12.85 1.13 3.94
C ILE A 206 -12.35 2.10 2.87
N GLU A 207 -13.13 2.26 1.79
CA GLU A 207 -12.91 3.28 0.77
C GLU A 207 -13.41 4.65 1.24
N VAL A 208 -12.57 5.66 1.11
CA VAL A 208 -12.94 7.08 1.27
C VAL A 208 -13.14 7.67 -0.12
N THR A 209 -14.35 8.15 -0.39
CA THR A 209 -14.74 8.55 -1.76
C THR A 209 -14.39 9.99 -2.12
N GLY A 210 -13.89 10.81 -1.18
CA GLY A 210 -13.52 12.18 -1.47
C GLY A 210 -14.66 13.03 -2.06
N ASP A 211 -14.37 13.82 -3.07
CA ASP A 211 -15.33 14.71 -3.71
C ASP A 211 -16.33 13.96 -4.60
N LYS A 212 -17.61 14.34 -4.51
CA LYS A 212 -18.67 13.72 -5.28
C LYS A 212 -18.48 13.91 -6.79
N GLY A 213 -18.36 12.80 -7.52
CA GLY A 213 -18.41 12.77 -8.98
C GLY A 213 -17.08 12.49 -9.68
N THR A 214 -15.99 12.33 -8.93
CA THR A 214 -14.71 11.85 -9.46
C THR A 214 -14.28 10.65 -8.64
N GLU A 215 -13.92 9.54 -9.29
CA GLU A 215 -13.35 8.37 -8.62
C GLU A 215 -11.81 8.46 -8.52
N TYR A 216 -11.23 9.56 -9.01
CA TYR A 216 -9.77 9.73 -9.09
C TYR A 216 -9.11 10.08 -7.76
N ASP A 217 -9.90 10.56 -6.81
CA ASP A 217 -9.48 10.94 -5.46
C ASP A 217 -9.91 9.94 -4.38
N ASN A 218 -10.53 8.82 -4.81
CA ASN A 218 -10.85 7.73 -3.90
C ASN A 218 -9.58 7.05 -3.41
N TYR A 219 -9.52 6.76 -2.11
CA TYR A 219 -8.42 6.03 -1.49
C TYR A 219 -8.93 5.09 -0.41
N PHE A 220 -8.12 4.13 -0.03
CA PHE A 220 -8.46 3.18 1.02
C PHE A 220 -7.72 3.53 2.29
N VAL A 221 -8.41 3.37 3.42
CA VAL A 221 -7.83 3.49 4.75
C VAL A 221 -8.09 2.21 5.55
N LYS A 222 -7.15 1.89 6.41
CA LYS A 222 -7.20 0.73 7.29
C LYS A 222 -6.88 1.15 8.72
N TRP A 223 -7.59 0.57 9.69
CA TRP A 223 -7.22 0.69 11.10
C TRP A 223 -6.04 -0.25 11.41
N ASP A 224 -4.88 0.30 11.75
CA ASP A 224 -3.66 -0.47 12.04
C ASP A 224 -3.60 -1.01 13.49
N GLY A 225 -4.57 -0.66 14.32
CA GLY A 225 -4.63 -0.95 15.75
C GLY A 225 -4.45 0.31 16.62
N SER A 226 -3.99 1.42 16.04
CA SER A 226 -3.75 2.69 16.73
C SER A 226 -4.30 3.90 15.96
N ALA A 227 -4.28 3.86 14.63
CA ALA A 227 -4.71 4.96 13.77
C ALA A 227 -5.33 4.45 12.47
N TRP A 228 -6.11 5.31 11.81
CA TRP A 228 -6.51 5.14 10.42
C TRP A 228 -5.36 5.54 9.52
N VAL A 229 -4.86 4.61 8.73
CA VAL A 229 -3.73 4.80 7.82
C VAL A 229 -4.13 4.52 6.39
N GLU A 230 -3.64 5.31 5.46
CA GLU A 230 -3.86 5.06 4.04
C GLU A 230 -3.23 3.71 3.64
N THR A 231 -3.92 2.98 2.79
CA THR A 231 -3.51 1.66 2.34
C THR A 231 -3.93 1.41 0.90
N VAL A 232 -3.40 0.35 0.31
CA VAL A 232 -3.89 -0.20 -0.96
C VAL A 232 -4.96 -1.24 -0.64
N LYS A 233 -6.04 -1.25 -1.43
CA LYS A 233 -7.14 -2.21 -1.27
C LYS A 233 -6.62 -3.64 -1.20
N ASP A 234 -7.00 -4.37 -0.15
CA ASP A 234 -6.67 -5.77 0.01
C ASP A 234 -7.29 -6.63 -1.13
N GLY A 235 -6.64 -7.71 -1.48
CA GLY A 235 -7.07 -8.59 -2.59
C GLY A 235 -6.64 -8.13 -3.99
N LEU A 236 -6.03 -6.94 -4.12
CA LEU A 236 -5.43 -6.51 -5.37
C LEU A 236 -3.97 -6.99 -5.48
N ASP A 237 -3.55 -7.26 -6.71
CA ASP A 237 -2.14 -7.46 -7.03
C ASP A 237 -1.48 -6.08 -7.12
N ASN A 238 -0.80 -5.68 -6.06
CA ASN A 238 -0.19 -4.36 -5.87
C ASN A 238 1.32 -4.35 -6.07
N SER A 239 1.91 -5.47 -6.46
CA SER A 239 3.33 -5.59 -6.71
C SER A 239 3.64 -5.94 -8.17
N PHE A 240 4.82 -5.53 -8.63
CA PHE A 240 5.31 -5.90 -9.94
C PHE A 240 6.18 -7.17 -9.87
N ASP A 241 6.21 -7.94 -10.96
CA ASP A 241 7.19 -8.99 -11.14
C ASP A 241 8.58 -8.37 -11.36
N THR A 242 9.42 -8.43 -10.34
CA THR A 242 10.76 -7.84 -10.37
C THR A 242 11.66 -8.44 -11.45
N ALA A 243 11.35 -9.64 -11.98
CA ALA A 243 12.08 -10.22 -13.09
C ALA A 243 11.79 -9.54 -14.44
N THR A 244 10.65 -8.83 -14.54
CA THR A 244 10.24 -8.11 -15.76
C THR A 244 10.45 -6.61 -15.69
N MET A 245 10.68 -6.06 -14.48
CA MET A 245 10.95 -4.65 -14.29
C MET A 245 12.32 -4.23 -14.82
N PRO A 246 12.50 -2.94 -15.20
CA PRO A 246 13.84 -2.41 -15.48
C PRO A 246 14.80 -2.66 -14.31
N HIS A 247 16.04 -3.00 -14.64
CA HIS A 247 17.10 -3.14 -13.64
C HIS A 247 17.89 -1.84 -13.51
N LEU A 248 18.59 -1.71 -12.41
CA LEU A 248 19.40 -0.54 -12.08
C LEU A 248 20.89 -0.92 -12.09
N LEU A 249 21.68 -0.10 -12.73
CA LEU A 249 23.13 -0.06 -12.56
C LEU A 249 23.43 1.15 -11.67
N ILE A 250 23.81 0.92 -10.45
CA ILE A 250 24.04 1.95 -9.43
C ILE A 250 25.54 2.13 -9.25
N ARG A 251 26.00 3.38 -9.31
CA ARG A 251 27.36 3.73 -8.96
C ARG A 251 27.51 3.78 -7.45
N THR A 252 28.53 3.15 -6.91
CA THR A 252 28.88 3.15 -5.49
C THR A 252 29.97 4.19 -5.18
N ALA A 253 30.18 4.49 -3.89
CA ALA A 253 31.14 5.52 -3.45
C ALA A 253 32.57 5.33 -3.97
N ASP A 254 33.00 4.10 -4.19
CA ASP A 254 34.36 3.75 -4.66
C ASP A 254 34.49 3.72 -6.19
N ALA A 255 33.59 4.34 -6.91
CA ALA A 255 33.50 4.30 -8.36
C ALA A 255 33.37 2.85 -8.94
N ASN A 256 32.86 1.94 -8.13
CA ASN A 256 32.37 0.63 -8.53
C ASN A 256 30.89 0.69 -8.84
N PHE A 257 30.35 -0.42 -9.33
CA PHE A 257 28.95 -0.47 -9.75
C PHE A 257 28.24 -1.67 -9.14
N ARG A 258 26.93 -1.54 -8.98
CA ARG A 258 26.04 -2.62 -8.56
C ARG A 258 24.90 -2.73 -9.57
N PHE A 259 24.71 -3.87 -10.14
CA PHE A 259 23.60 -4.18 -11.05
C PHE A 259 22.57 -5.05 -10.33
N CYS A 260 21.34 -4.58 -10.24
CA CYS A 260 20.30 -5.21 -9.44
C CYS A 260 18.90 -4.92 -9.99
N LYS A 261 17.92 -5.71 -9.55
CA LYS A 261 16.50 -5.48 -9.86
C LYS A 261 16.03 -4.15 -9.28
N ALA A 262 15.22 -3.44 -10.04
CA ALA A 262 14.34 -2.42 -9.46
C ALA A 262 13.17 -3.17 -8.83
N ASP A 263 13.21 -3.40 -7.52
CA ASP A 263 12.23 -4.24 -6.83
C ASP A 263 10.92 -3.50 -6.48
N GLY A 264 10.86 -2.18 -6.77
CA GLY A 264 9.69 -1.37 -6.46
C GLY A 264 9.38 -1.27 -4.97
N THR A 265 10.18 -1.92 -4.11
CA THR A 265 10.07 -1.78 -2.67
C THR A 265 10.89 -0.57 -2.20
N THR A 266 10.50 -0.04 -1.08
CA THR A 266 11.06 1.12 -0.42
C THR A 266 12.60 1.11 -0.44
N TYR A 267 13.18 2.13 -1.06
CA TYR A 267 14.60 2.43 -0.88
C TYR A 267 14.79 3.04 0.50
N THR A 268 15.57 2.40 1.37
CA THR A 268 15.98 3.02 2.62
C THR A 268 17.23 3.83 2.37
N ILE A 269 17.13 5.14 2.48
CA ILE A 269 18.25 6.03 2.67
C ILE A 269 18.67 5.89 4.13
N GLY A 270 19.97 5.71 4.38
CA GLY A 270 20.51 5.64 5.73
C GLY A 270 19.98 6.78 6.62
N SER A 271 19.70 6.49 7.85
CA SER A 271 18.69 7.07 8.74
C SER A 271 18.87 8.50 9.19
N THR A 272 19.84 9.29 8.76
CA THR A 272 20.03 10.58 9.45
C THR A 272 20.57 11.73 8.63
N ASP A 273 21.25 11.54 7.53
CA ASP A 273 21.84 12.68 6.85
C ASP A 273 21.78 12.54 5.33
N TYR A 274 21.20 13.55 4.72
CA TYR A 274 21.29 13.83 3.29
C TYR A 274 22.72 14.23 2.85
N ASP A 275 23.73 13.78 3.61
CA ASP A 275 25.12 13.98 3.24
C ASP A 275 25.42 13.26 1.92
N GLU A 276 25.99 13.97 0.99
CA GLU A 276 26.39 13.46 -0.32
C GLU A 276 27.20 12.13 -0.25
N PRO A 277 28.03 11.87 0.74
CA PRO A 277 28.68 10.60 0.95
C PRO A 277 27.73 9.43 1.26
N SER A 278 26.67 9.64 2.04
CA SER A 278 25.69 8.58 2.35
C SER A 278 24.80 8.27 1.15
N TRP A 279 24.62 9.21 0.26
CA TRP A 279 23.99 9.04 -1.04
C TRP A 279 24.75 8.06 -1.93
N LYS A 280 26.06 8.15 -1.92
CA LYS A 280 26.95 7.35 -2.77
C LYS A 280 27.11 5.91 -2.33
N SER A 281 26.73 5.59 -1.08
CA SER A 281 26.85 4.25 -0.52
C SER A 281 25.60 3.37 -0.65
N ARG A 282 24.56 3.85 -1.33
CA ARG A 282 23.29 3.11 -1.45
C ARG A 282 23.42 1.86 -2.28
N THR A 283 22.77 0.82 -1.78
CA THR A 283 22.65 -0.46 -2.47
C THR A 283 21.17 -0.74 -2.75
N CYS A 284 20.86 -1.61 -3.70
CA CYS A 284 19.50 -2.12 -3.86
C CYS A 284 19.02 -2.74 -2.54
N GLY A 285 17.81 -2.42 -2.15
CA GLY A 285 17.22 -2.89 -0.90
C GLY A 285 17.50 -1.99 0.32
N ASP A 286 18.19 -0.88 0.16
CA ASP A 286 18.30 0.11 1.23
C ASP A 286 16.97 0.87 1.38
N THR A 287 16.35 0.83 2.56
CA THR A 287 15.05 1.43 2.85
C THR A 287 15.18 2.94 3.05
N VAL A 288 14.39 3.74 2.34
CA VAL A 288 14.33 5.20 2.53
C VAL A 288 13.28 5.53 3.58
N THR A 289 13.72 5.95 4.76
CA THR A 289 12.80 6.31 5.86
C THR A 289 12.24 7.73 5.78
N ASN A 290 12.78 8.56 4.89
CA ASN A 290 12.30 9.92 4.69
C ASN A 290 12.66 10.37 3.26
N PRO A 291 11.79 10.17 2.27
CA PRO A 291 12.02 10.75 0.96
C PRO A 291 11.95 12.28 1.10
N ASP A 292 12.97 12.96 0.62
CA ASP A 292 12.90 14.43 0.49
C ASP A 292 11.78 14.74 -0.51
N PRO A 293 10.72 15.48 -0.12
CA PRO A 293 9.63 15.84 -1.03
C PRO A 293 10.02 16.82 -2.13
N SER A 294 11.28 17.24 -2.18
CA SER A 294 11.81 18.17 -3.22
C SER A 294 12.44 17.46 -4.43
N PHE A 295 12.37 16.13 -4.52
CA PHE A 295 12.81 15.35 -5.69
C PHE A 295 11.65 14.85 -6.50
#